data_3cb7e8e5d2863aa5b92382e01303ab88
#
_entry.id   3cb7e8e5d2863aa5b92382e01303ab88
#
_cell.length_a   1.000
_cell.length_b   1.000
_cell.length_c   1.000
_cell.angle_alpha   90.00
_cell.angle_beta   90.00
_cell.angle_gamma   90.00
#
_symmetry.space_group_name_H-M   'P 1'
#
loop_
_entity.id
_entity.type
_entity.pdbx_description
1 polymer ?
#
loop_
_entity_poly.entity_id
_entity_poly.type
_entity_poly.pdbx_seq_one_letter_code
_entity_poly.pdbx_strand_id
1 'polypeptide(L)'
;MYKRQGLAVIECGGVGYGCRTTYNTLARMGDIGSEETLYTYLHVREDDIELFGFHDRQELGCFKLLLGVSGVGPKVSLSILSDIDPNNFALAVATGNHKLLTKTKGVGPKMAQRIILELKDKISKEQMSFAESSAPAAVNRVLISGGAAGEALDALLVLGYSQAEAESAVSKLDPALSAEELIRQALKSLAKF
;
A
#
# COMPACT_ATOMS: atom_id res chain seq x y z
N MET A 1 16.54 -16.86 -4.76
CA MET A 1 16.21 -15.45 -5.14
C MET A 1 17.33 -14.85 -5.99
N TYR A 2 17.03 -14.06 -7.01
CA TYR A 2 17.99 -13.32 -7.85
C TYR A 2 17.53 -11.85 -7.93
N LYS A 3 18.45 -10.89 -7.81
CA LYS A 3 18.14 -9.45 -7.89
C LYS A 3 18.91 -8.81 -9.05
N ARG A 4 18.25 -8.02 -9.85
CA ARG A 4 18.83 -7.12 -10.86
C ARG A 4 18.03 -5.82 -10.90
N GLN A 5 18.55 -4.76 -11.53
CA GLN A 5 17.84 -3.47 -11.63
C GLN A 5 16.35 -3.65 -11.99
N GLY A 6 15.45 -3.37 -11.04
CA GLY A 6 14.00 -3.43 -11.24
C GLY A 6 13.41 -4.84 -11.41
N LEU A 7 14.14 -5.92 -11.11
CA LEU A 7 13.69 -7.30 -11.19
C LEU A 7 14.15 -8.10 -9.98
N ALA A 8 13.23 -8.80 -9.34
CA ALA A 8 13.50 -9.83 -8.35
C ALA A 8 12.96 -11.18 -8.87
N VAL A 9 13.72 -12.24 -8.71
CA VAL A 9 13.24 -13.61 -9.01
C VAL A 9 13.10 -14.36 -7.70
N ILE A 10 11.88 -14.79 -7.40
CA ILE A 10 11.56 -15.60 -6.21
C ILE A 10 11.30 -17.02 -6.68
N GLU A 11 12.02 -17.96 -6.10
CA GLU A 11 11.81 -19.37 -6.35
C GLU A 11 10.77 -19.92 -5.37
N CYS A 12 9.75 -20.59 -5.90
CA CYS A 12 8.71 -21.24 -5.12
C CYS A 12 8.47 -22.64 -5.70
N GLY A 13 8.86 -23.67 -4.95
CA GLY A 13 8.65 -25.07 -5.34
C GLY A 13 9.30 -25.47 -6.66
N GLY A 14 10.51 -25.00 -6.94
CA GLY A 14 11.26 -25.27 -8.18
C GLY A 14 10.90 -24.35 -9.36
N VAL A 15 9.98 -23.41 -9.19
CA VAL A 15 9.59 -22.42 -10.21
C VAL A 15 10.09 -21.04 -9.84
N GLY A 16 10.83 -20.37 -10.74
CA GLY A 16 11.31 -19.00 -10.56
C GLY A 16 10.31 -17.98 -11.10
N TYR A 17 9.74 -17.17 -10.20
CA TYR A 17 8.82 -16.07 -10.55
C TYR A 17 9.58 -14.76 -10.68
N GLY A 18 9.67 -14.25 -11.92
CA GLY A 18 10.28 -12.94 -12.19
C GLY A 18 9.31 -11.80 -11.91
N CYS A 19 9.54 -11.05 -10.84
CA CYS A 19 8.71 -9.92 -10.44
C CYS A 19 9.41 -8.60 -10.77
N ARG A 20 8.79 -7.73 -11.57
CA ARG A 20 9.22 -6.34 -11.67
C ARG A 20 8.91 -5.63 -10.37
N THR A 21 9.85 -4.82 -9.90
CA THR A 21 9.74 -4.22 -8.57
C THR A 21 10.42 -2.86 -8.49
N THR A 22 10.20 -2.16 -7.39
CA THR A 22 10.80 -0.87 -7.08
C THR A 22 12.21 -1.02 -6.50
N TYR A 23 12.99 0.07 -6.52
CA TYR A 23 14.26 0.10 -5.81
C TYR A 23 14.08 0.05 -4.30
N ASN A 24 12.97 0.60 -3.77
CA ASN A 24 12.62 0.52 -2.35
C ASN A 24 12.41 -0.94 -1.90
N THR A 25 11.64 -1.72 -2.65
CA THR A 25 11.49 -3.16 -2.41
C THR A 25 12.84 -3.88 -2.49
N LEU A 26 13.65 -3.65 -3.55
CA LEU A 26 14.95 -4.32 -3.69
C LEU A 26 15.92 -4.00 -2.55
N ALA A 27 15.89 -2.78 -2.03
CA ALA A 27 16.74 -2.35 -0.91
C ALA A 27 16.35 -3.02 0.41
N ARG A 28 15.08 -3.36 0.57
CA ARG A 28 14.55 -4.02 1.78
C ARG A 28 14.68 -5.54 1.75
N MET A 29 14.81 -6.13 0.58
CA MET A 29 15.01 -7.57 0.44
C MET A 29 16.40 -7.98 0.93
N GLY A 30 16.50 -9.14 1.61
CA GLY A 30 17.73 -9.75 2.06
C GLY A 30 18.69 -10.18 0.93
N ASP A 31 19.72 -10.93 1.25
CA ASP A 31 20.72 -11.41 0.30
C ASP A 31 20.18 -12.50 -0.65
N ILE A 32 20.91 -12.74 -1.74
CA ILE A 32 20.60 -13.82 -2.66
C ILE A 32 20.64 -15.17 -1.92
N GLY A 33 19.54 -15.92 -1.99
CA GLY A 33 19.38 -17.20 -1.28
C GLY A 33 18.58 -17.08 0.02
N SER A 34 18.26 -15.87 0.51
CA SER A 34 17.36 -15.71 1.65
C SER A 34 15.90 -16.06 1.27
N GLU A 35 15.12 -16.40 2.28
CA GLU A 35 13.69 -16.57 2.16
C GLU A 35 13.02 -15.18 2.19
N GLU A 36 12.14 -14.93 1.21
CA GLU A 36 11.49 -13.63 1.02
C GLU A 36 10.05 -13.80 0.58
N THR A 37 9.20 -12.88 1.00
CA THR A 37 7.80 -12.81 0.58
C THR A 37 7.54 -11.51 -0.15
N LEU A 38 6.97 -11.57 -1.35
CA LEU A 38 6.52 -10.41 -2.09
C LEU A 38 4.99 -10.44 -2.26
N TYR A 39 4.37 -9.29 -2.07
CA TYR A 39 2.98 -9.05 -2.42
C TYR A 39 2.88 -8.72 -3.89
N THR A 40 2.14 -9.50 -4.66
CA THR A 40 2.19 -9.45 -6.13
C THR A 40 0.94 -8.86 -6.76
N TYR A 41 1.13 -8.26 -7.92
CA TYR A 41 0.08 -7.84 -8.85
C TYR A 41 0.36 -8.42 -10.22
N LEU A 42 -0.57 -9.22 -10.73
CA LEU A 42 -0.49 -9.77 -12.08
C LEU A 42 -1.15 -8.80 -13.06
N HIS A 43 -0.36 -8.32 -14.02
CA HIS A 43 -0.83 -7.45 -15.09
C HIS A 43 -0.95 -8.25 -16.37
N VAL A 44 -2.17 -8.41 -16.86
CA VAL A 44 -2.47 -9.18 -18.06
C VAL A 44 -2.88 -8.24 -19.18
N ARG A 45 -2.26 -8.39 -20.35
CA ARG A 45 -2.60 -7.74 -21.61
C ARG A 45 -2.76 -8.79 -22.70
N GLU A 46 -3.21 -8.38 -23.86
CA GLU A 46 -3.38 -9.30 -25.00
C GLU A 46 -2.05 -9.92 -25.44
N ASP A 47 -0.97 -9.16 -25.33
CA ASP A 47 0.37 -9.49 -25.84
C ASP A 47 1.41 -9.75 -24.74
N ASP A 48 1.09 -9.52 -23.47
CA ASP A 48 2.05 -9.63 -22.37
C ASP A 48 1.41 -9.96 -21.02
N ILE A 49 2.15 -10.71 -20.21
CA ILE A 49 1.80 -11.02 -18.82
C ILE A 49 3.00 -10.64 -17.95
N GLU A 50 2.84 -9.60 -17.15
CA GLU A 50 3.88 -9.12 -16.24
C GLU A 50 3.47 -9.31 -14.78
N LEU A 51 4.40 -9.80 -13.96
CA LEU A 51 4.24 -9.90 -12.52
C LEU A 51 5.00 -8.76 -11.84
N PHE A 52 4.30 -7.99 -11.02
CA PHE A 52 4.87 -6.94 -10.19
C PHE A 52 4.90 -7.40 -8.74
N GLY A 53 6.00 -7.16 -8.03
CA GLY A 53 6.17 -7.59 -6.64
C GLY A 53 6.61 -6.45 -5.74
N PHE A 54 6.10 -6.41 -4.51
CA PHE A 54 6.35 -5.36 -3.53
C PHE A 54 6.66 -5.98 -2.17
N HIS A 55 7.52 -5.33 -1.40
CA HIS A 55 7.91 -5.82 -0.08
C HIS A 55 6.75 -5.80 0.92
N ASP A 56 5.83 -4.84 0.79
CA ASP A 56 4.68 -4.71 1.67
C ASP A 56 3.37 -4.37 0.91
N ARG A 57 2.25 -4.54 1.60
CA ARG A 57 0.90 -4.28 1.06
C ARG A 57 0.65 -2.81 0.81
N GLN A 58 1.32 -1.92 1.54
CA GLN A 58 1.17 -0.48 1.39
C GLN A 58 1.75 -0.02 0.05
N GLU A 59 2.94 -0.50 -0.30
CA GLU A 59 3.58 -0.20 -1.59
C GLU A 59 2.76 -0.76 -2.76
N LEU A 60 2.25 -2.00 -2.63
CA LEU A 60 1.31 -2.57 -3.59
C LEU A 60 0.02 -1.74 -3.71
N GLY A 61 -0.52 -1.23 -2.60
CA GLY A 61 -1.69 -0.34 -2.59
C GLY A 61 -1.43 0.94 -3.37
N CYS A 62 -0.32 1.62 -3.12
CA CYS A 62 0.09 2.81 -3.86
C CYS A 62 0.27 2.53 -5.36
N PHE A 63 0.84 1.38 -5.72
CA PHE A 63 0.97 0.96 -7.12
C PHE A 63 -0.39 0.82 -7.80
N LYS A 64 -1.35 0.15 -7.17
CA LYS A 64 -2.72 -0.01 -7.69
C LYS A 64 -3.44 1.34 -7.83
N LEU A 65 -3.29 2.25 -6.87
CA LEU A 65 -3.83 3.61 -6.95
C LEU A 65 -3.28 4.36 -8.15
N LEU A 66 -1.96 4.30 -8.37
CA LEU A 66 -1.31 4.93 -9.52
C LEU A 66 -1.78 4.36 -10.86
N LEU A 67 -1.93 3.04 -10.98
CA LEU A 67 -2.47 2.40 -12.19
C LEU A 67 -3.90 2.85 -12.52
N GLY A 68 -4.66 3.25 -11.52
CA GLY A 68 -6.01 3.78 -11.69
C GLY A 68 -6.06 5.23 -12.18
N VAL A 69 -4.92 5.90 -12.37
CA VAL A 69 -4.82 7.27 -12.88
C VAL A 69 -4.66 7.25 -14.40
N SER A 70 -5.44 8.05 -15.10
CA SER A 70 -5.40 8.13 -16.57
C SER A 70 -4.00 8.53 -17.10
N GLY A 71 -3.43 7.69 -17.96
CA GLY A 71 -2.10 7.91 -18.56
C GLY A 71 -0.93 7.49 -17.68
N VAL A 72 -1.18 6.88 -16.51
CA VAL A 72 -0.15 6.31 -15.64
C VAL A 72 -0.12 4.80 -15.80
N GLY A 73 0.94 4.29 -16.40
CA GLY A 73 1.15 2.83 -16.59
C GLY A 73 2.11 2.24 -15.55
N PRO A 74 2.30 0.90 -15.58
CA PRO A 74 3.15 0.21 -14.60
C PRO A 74 4.57 0.75 -14.50
N LYS A 75 5.21 1.11 -15.62
CA LYS A 75 6.58 1.66 -15.63
C LYS A 75 6.68 2.98 -14.87
N VAL A 76 5.71 3.87 -15.07
CA VAL A 76 5.67 5.18 -14.39
C VAL A 76 5.39 4.97 -12.90
N SER A 77 4.45 4.08 -12.57
CA SER A 77 4.14 3.74 -11.17
C SER A 77 5.34 3.18 -10.42
N LEU A 78 6.09 2.24 -11.03
CA LEU A 78 7.33 1.73 -10.44
C LEU A 78 8.40 2.83 -10.27
N SER A 79 8.55 3.72 -11.26
CA SER A 79 9.48 4.86 -11.15
C SER A 79 9.14 5.75 -9.96
N ILE A 80 7.86 6.13 -9.82
CA ILE A 80 7.40 6.98 -8.71
C ILE A 80 7.71 6.31 -7.37
N LEU A 81 7.32 5.04 -7.19
CA LEU A 81 7.50 4.31 -5.94
C LEU A 81 8.97 3.87 -5.70
N SER A 82 9.83 3.94 -6.70
CA SER A 82 11.28 3.76 -6.51
C SER A 82 11.95 5.02 -5.94
N ASP A 83 11.44 6.21 -6.29
CA ASP A 83 11.99 7.49 -5.86
C ASP A 83 11.32 8.03 -4.60
N ILE A 84 10.06 7.64 -4.36
CA ILE A 84 9.23 8.17 -3.27
C ILE A 84 8.63 6.97 -2.52
N ASP A 85 8.93 6.86 -1.24
CA ASP A 85 8.33 5.82 -0.41
C ASP A 85 6.80 6.03 -0.24
N PRO A 86 6.06 4.97 0.12
CA PRO A 86 4.60 5.03 0.22
C PRO A 86 4.06 6.12 1.15
N ASN A 87 4.74 6.39 2.28
CA ASN A 87 4.29 7.41 3.25
C ASN A 87 4.44 8.83 2.67
N ASN A 88 5.59 9.11 2.06
CA ASN A 88 5.83 10.39 1.40
C ASN A 88 4.94 10.58 0.17
N PHE A 89 4.63 9.51 -0.57
CA PHE A 89 3.65 9.54 -1.65
C PHE A 89 2.25 9.90 -1.13
N ALA A 90 1.80 9.26 -0.06
CA ALA A 90 0.52 9.56 0.58
C ALA A 90 0.44 11.02 1.06
N LEU A 91 1.49 11.49 1.71
CA LEU A 91 1.60 12.88 2.16
C LEU A 91 1.54 13.86 0.98
N ALA A 92 2.24 13.56 -0.13
CA ALA A 92 2.21 14.39 -1.33
C ALA A 92 0.80 14.47 -1.94
N VAL A 93 0.07 13.37 -1.96
CA VAL A 93 -1.34 13.36 -2.42
C VAL A 93 -2.21 14.18 -1.47
N ALA A 94 -2.13 13.97 -0.16
CA ALA A 94 -2.93 14.67 0.83
C ALA A 94 -2.69 16.19 0.80
N THR A 95 -1.43 16.61 0.74
CA THR A 95 -1.04 18.04 0.72
C THR A 95 -1.14 18.69 -0.65
N GLY A 96 -1.32 17.93 -1.73
CA GLY A 96 -1.32 18.46 -3.10
C GLY A 96 0.07 18.78 -3.65
N ASN A 97 1.10 18.18 -3.10
CA ASN A 97 2.50 18.47 -3.46
C ASN A 97 2.93 17.75 -4.75
N HIS A 98 2.42 18.23 -5.91
CA HIS A 98 2.79 17.69 -7.22
C HIS A 98 4.27 17.87 -7.56
N LYS A 99 4.97 18.86 -6.94
CA LYS A 99 6.40 19.11 -7.17
C LYS A 99 7.27 17.94 -6.72
N LEU A 100 6.86 17.18 -5.72
CA LEU A 100 7.59 15.99 -5.29
C LEU A 100 7.62 14.95 -6.40
N LEU A 101 6.48 14.70 -7.06
CA LEU A 101 6.36 13.72 -8.13
C LEU A 101 7.13 14.12 -9.39
N THR A 102 7.30 15.42 -9.68
CA THR A 102 8.05 15.88 -10.86
C THR A 102 9.55 15.59 -10.77
N LYS A 103 10.07 15.20 -9.62
CA LYS A 103 11.46 14.77 -9.47
C LYS A 103 11.70 13.39 -10.10
N THR A 104 10.65 12.59 -10.24
CA THR A 104 10.74 11.25 -10.82
C THR A 104 10.90 11.31 -12.33
N LYS A 105 11.86 10.55 -12.85
CA LYS A 105 12.11 10.45 -14.29
C LYS A 105 10.85 9.93 -15.02
N GLY A 106 10.41 10.67 -16.03
CA GLY A 106 9.22 10.33 -16.82
C GLY A 106 7.92 10.93 -16.28
N VAL A 107 7.96 11.67 -15.18
CA VAL A 107 6.79 12.37 -14.62
C VAL A 107 6.92 13.87 -14.84
N GLY A 108 6.23 14.36 -15.86
CA GLY A 108 6.17 15.81 -16.13
C GLY A 108 5.17 16.54 -15.22
N PRO A 109 5.21 17.90 -15.20
CA PRO A 109 4.32 18.69 -14.35
C PRO A 109 2.83 18.41 -14.56
N LYS A 110 2.41 18.25 -15.83
CA LYS A 110 1.01 17.94 -16.17
C LYS A 110 0.56 16.58 -15.62
N MET A 111 1.42 15.56 -15.71
CA MET A 111 1.15 14.22 -15.18
C MET A 111 1.12 14.24 -13.66
N ALA A 112 2.07 14.90 -13.01
CA ALA A 112 2.11 15.04 -11.56
C ALA A 112 0.85 15.72 -11.00
N GLN A 113 0.40 16.82 -11.64
CA GLN A 113 -0.85 17.50 -11.27
C GLN A 113 -2.07 16.59 -11.44
N ARG A 114 -2.14 15.84 -12.55
CA ARG A 114 -3.22 14.88 -12.81
C ARG A 114 -3.26 13.79 -11.74
N ILE A 115 -2.10 13.18 -11.42
CA ILE A 115 -2.00 12.16 -10.37
C ILE A 115 -2.57 12.68 -9.05
N ILE A 116 -2.13 13.84 -8.61
CA ILE A 116 -2.61 14.45 -7.37
C ILE A 116 -4.11 14.71 -7.41
N LEU A 117 -4.62 15.29 -8.49
CA LEU A 117 -6.03 15.63 -8.62
C LEU A 117 -6.91 14.39 -8.61
N GLU A 118 -6.63 13.42 -9.50
CA GLU A 118 -7.44 12.20 -9.62
C GLU A 118 -7.41 11.35 -8.34
N LEU A 119 -6.26 11.29 -7.64
CA LEU A 119 -6.16 10.55 -6.39
C LEU A 119 -6.90 11.29 -5.26
N LYS A 120 -6.81 12.60 -5.16
CA LYS A 120 -7.62 13.37 -4.20
C LYS A 120 -9.12 13.17 -4.42
N ASP A 121 -9.56 13.21 -5.68
CA ASP A 121 -10.96 13.02 -6.04
C ASP A 121 -11.45 11.60 -5.71
N LYS A 122 -10.63 10.57 -5.95
CA LYS A 122 -10.95 9.20 -5.57
C LYS A 122 -11.08 9.05 -4.07
N ILE A 123 -10.11 9.58 -3.33
CA ILE A 123 -10.11 9.61 -1.87
C ILE A 123 -11.37 10.31 -1.35
N SER A 124 -11.71 11.47 -1.90
CA SER A 124 -12.91 12.23 -1.51
C SER A 124 -14.21 11.50 -1.86
N LYS A 125 -14.29 10.85 -3.03
CA LYS A 125 -15.49 10.09 -3.44
C LYS A 125 -15.68 8.82 -2.61
N GLU A 126 -14.60 8.12 -2.29
CA GLU A 126 -14.67 6.98 -1.37
C GLU A 126 -15.13 7.44 0.02
N GLN A 127 -14.63 8.57 0.52
CA GLN A 127 -15.11 9.18 1.77
C GLN A 127 -16.59 9.59 1.70
N MET A 128 -17.08 10.12 0.57
CA MET A 128 -18.49 10.52 0.40
C MET A 128 -19.41 9.31 0.25
N SER A 129 -19.01 8.26 -0.48
CA SER A 129 -19.80 7.04 -0.60
C SER A 129 -19.89 6.25 0.71
N PHE A 130 -18.93 6.43 1.61
CA PHE A 130 -18.93 5.86 2.97
C PHE A 130 -19.67 6.77 3.97
N ALA A 131 -19.86 8.05 3.70
CA ALA A 131 -20.66 8.94 4.56
C ALA A 131 -22.17 8.63 4.47
N GLU A 132 -22.64 8.01 3.40
CA GLU A 132 -24.00 7.44 3.29
C GLU A 132 -24.10 6.04 3.94
N SER A 133 -22.97 5.42 4.27
CA SER A 133 -22.85 4.18 5.03
C SER A 133 -21.78 4.34 6.10
N SER A 134 -22.08 5.17 7.11
CA SER A 134 -21.34 5.37 8.36
C SER A 134 -19.95 4.70 8.44
N ALA A 135 -18.88 5.36 7.92
CA ALA A 135 -17.54 5.44 8.54
C ALA A 135 -16.48 6.14 7.65
N PRO A 136 -15.79 7.20 8.12
CA PRO A 136 -14.72 7.89 7.39
C PRO A 136 -13.35 7.31 7.73
N ALA A 137 -12.90 6.25 7.09
CA ALA A 137 -11.55 5.74 7.37
C ALA A 137 -10.86 4.85 6.33
N ALA A 138 -11.48 4.55 5.18
CA ALA A 138 -10.87 3.60 4.23
C ALA A 138 -9.58 4.09 3.56
N VAL A 139 -9.36 5.40 3.48
CA VAL A 139 -8.23 5.98 2.74
C VAL A 139 -6.95 6.07 3.56
N ASN A 140 -7.07 6.39 4.85
CA ASN A 140 -5.94 6.25 5.77
C ASN A 140 -5.49 4.78 5.89
N ARG A 141 -6.40 3.85 5.64
CA ARG A 141 -6.19 2.40 5.72
C ARG A 141 -5.21 1.86 4.69
N VAL A 142 -5.32 2.26 3.42
CA VAL A 142 -4.42 1.79 2.35
C VAL A 142 -3.03 2.39 2.50
N LEU A 143 -2.93 3.58 3.12
CA LEU A 143 -1.69 4.34 3.22
C LEU A 143 -0.98 4.23 4.59
N ILE A 144 -1.69 3.80 5.65
CA ILE A 144 -1.14 3.74 7.02
C ILE A 144 -1.12 2.31 7.59
N SER A 145 -1.82 1.34 6.98
CA SER A 145 -1.94 -0.03 7.50
C SER A 145 -0.75 -0.92 7.13
N GLY A 146 0.45 -0.48 7.41
CA GLY A 146 1.65 -1.34 7.42
C GLY A 146 2.10 -1.54 8.86
N GLY A 147 1.51 -2.51 9.56
CA GLY A 147 1.94 -2.85 10.92
C GLY A 147 0.88 -3.62 11.71
N ALA A 148 1.28 -4.15 12.87
CA ALA A 148 0.44 -4.93 13.78
C ALA A 148 -0.87 -4.21 14.15
N ALA A 149 -0.85 -2.88 14.26
CA ALA A 149 -2.04 -2.08 14.57
C ALA A 149 -3.07 -2.08 13.42
N GLY A 150 -2.62 -2.02 12.17
CA GLY A 150 -3.51 -2.09 11.00
C GLY A 150 -4.18 -3.46 10.86
N GLU A 151 -3.41 -4.53 11.04
CA GLU A 151 -3.95 -5.90 11.04
C GLU A 151 -4.95 -6.11 12.18
N ALA A 152 -4.70 -5.53 13.34
CA ALA A 152 -5.63 -5.59 14.48
C ALA A 152 -6.94 -4.85 14.20
N LEU A 153 -6.88 -3.66 13.58
CA LEU A 153 -8.07 -2.92 13.16
C LEU A 153 -8.90 -3.71 12.16
N ASP A 154 -8.27 -4.28 11.12
CA ASP A 154 -8.96 -5.08 10.11
C ASP A 154 -9.66 -6.30 10.70
N ALA A 155 -8.99 -6.99 11.62
CA ALA A 155 -9.58 -8.14 12.32
C ALA A 155 -10.82 -7.75 13.16
N LEU A 156 -10.76 -6.63 13.90
CA LEU A 156 -11.88 -6.14 14.71
C LEU A 156 -13.09 -5.76 13.86
N LEU A 157 -12.87 -5.20 12.68
CA LEU A 157 -13.94 -4.87 11.74
C LEU A 157 -14.60 -6.12 11.15
N VAL A 158 -13.80 -7.14 10.81
CA VAL A 158 -14.31 -8.45 10.36
C VAL A 158 -15.15 -9.11 11.46
N LEU A 159 -14.80 -8.89 12.73
CA LEU A 159 -15.55 -9.37 13.89
C LEU A 159 -16.83 -8.56 14.18
N GLY A 160 -17.12 -7.50 13.39
CA GLY A 160 -18.36 -6.75 13.46
C GLY A 160 -18.32 -5.49 14.35
N TYR A 161 -17.17 -5.12 14.89
CA TYR A 161 -17.03 -3.86 15.63
C TYR A 161 -16.99 -2.68 14.65
N SER A 162 -17.57 -1.55 15.07
CA SER A 162 -17.47 -0.32 14.27
C SER A 162 -16.03 0.19 14.27
N GLN A 163 -15.69 0.95 13.24
CA GLN A 163 -14.34 1.52 13.11
C GLN A 163 -13.95 2.42 14.30
N ALA A 164 -14.88 3.27 14.77
CA ALA A 164 -14.64 4.15 15.91
C ALA A 164 -14.33 3.36 17.20
N GLU A 165 -14.99 2.23 17.40
CA GLU A 165 -14.72 1.33 18.53
C GLU A 165 -13.36 0.64 18.39
N ALA A 166 -13.06 0.11 17.19
CA ALA A 166 -11.80 -0.56 16.91
C ALA A 166 -10.60 0.40 17.05
N GLU A 167 -10.67 1.59 16.44
CA GLU A 167 -9.65 2.62 16.57
C GLU A 167 -9.46 3.10 18.02
N SER A 168 -10.56 3.35 18.72
CA SER A 168 -10.51 3.74 20.14
C SER A 168 -9.90 2.66 21.03
N ALA A 169 -10.14 1.38 20.71
CA ALA A 169 -9.57 0.27 21.46
C ALA A 169 -8.07 0.09 21.18
N VAL A 170 -7.68 0.12 19.90
CA VAL A 170 -6.28 -0.11 19.46
C VAL A 170 -5.38 1.09 19.79
N SER A 171 -5.87 2.33 19.68
CA SER A 171 -5.07 3.53 19.97
C SER A 171 -4.61 3.68 21.42
N LYS A 172 -5.25 2.96 22.34
CA LYS A 172 -4.90 2.94 23.77
C LYS A 172 -3.86 1.89 24.13
N LEU A 173 -3.46 1.06 23.18
CA LEU A 173 -2.53 -0.05 23.37
C LEU A 173 -1.13 0.33 22.88
N ASP A 174 -0.13 -0.40 23.37
CA ASP A 174 1.26 -0.20 22.97
C ASP A 174 1.44 -0.62 21.49
N PRO A 175 1.85 0.31 20.60
CA PRO A 175 2.05 0.00 19.18
C PRO A 175 3.18 -1.00 18.88
N ALA A 176 4.02 -1.31 19.87
CA ALA A 176 5.08 -2.30 19.75
C ALA A 176 4.58 -3.76 19.89
N LEU A 177 3.31 -3.96 20.28
CA LEU A 177 2.71 -5.29 20.43
C LEU A 177 2.44 -5.94 19.06
N SER A 178 2.43 -7.28 19.03
CA SER A 178 2.01 -8.03 17.84
C SER A 178 0.52 -7.81 17.54
N ALA A 179 0.13 -8.01 16.27
CA ALA A 179 -1.28 -7.88 15.85
C ALA A 179 -2.21 -8.77 16.69
N GLU A 180 -1.78 -10.01 16.97
CA GLU A 180 -2.56 -10.95 17.80
C GLU A 180 -2.78 -10.42 19.23
N GLU A 181 -1.76 -9.85 19.83
CA GLU A 181 -1.84 -9.28 21.18
C GLU A 181 -2.72 -8.02 21.20
N LEU A 182 -2.60 -7.15 20.18
CA LEU A 182 -3.46 -5.98 20.01
C LEU A 182 -4.93 -6.37 19.87
N ILE A 183 -5.24 -7.39 19.03
CA ILE A 183 -6.61 -7.91 18.87
C ILE A 183 -7.14 -8.42 20.22
N ARG A 184 -6.38 -9.24 20.93
CA ARG A 184 -6.78 -9.82 22.20
C ARG A 184 -7.06 -8.75 23.26
N GLN A 185 -6.21 -7.75 23.38
CA GLN A 185 -6.38 -6.67 24.37
C GLN A 185 -7.51 -5.73 23.98
N ALA A 186 -7.67 -5.41 22.69
CA ALA A 186 -8.78 -4.60 22.20
C ALA A 186 -10.12 -5.30 22.46
N LEU A 187 -10.26 -6.58 22.14
CA LEU A 187 -11.47 -7.38 22.44
C LEU A 187 -11.78 -7.40 23.92
N LYS A 188 -10.77 -7.54 24.78
CA LYS A 188 -10.95 -7.51 26.24
C LYS A 188 -11.43 -6.15 26.73
N SER A 189 -11.03 -5.07 26.08
CA SER A 189 -11.50 -3.71 26.40
C SER A 189 -12.92 -3.45 25.90
N LEU A 190 -13.28 -4.00 24.72
CA LEU A 190 -14.58 -3.85 24.09
C LEU A 190 -15.66 -4.76 24.74
N ALA A 191 -15.28 -5.91 25.29
CA ALA A 191 -16.20 -6.83 25.97
C ALA A 191 -16.62 -6.40 27.38
N LYS A 192 -16.17 -5.24 27.87
CA LYS A 192 -16.52 -4.72 29.19
C LYS A 192 -17.71 -3.75 29.20
N PHE A 193 -18.46 -3.69 28.09
CA PHE A 193 -19.70 -2.93 27.99
C PHE A 193 -20.90 -3.88 27.81
#